data_4aabe38bd35c13db32d068be96fd2e79
#
_entry.id   4aabe38bd35c13db32d068be96fd2e79
#
_cell.length_a   1.000
_cell.length_b   1.000
_cell.length_c   1.000
_cell.angle_alpha   90.00
_cell.angle_beta   90.00
_cell.angle_gamma   90.00
#
_symmetry.space_group_name_H-M   'P 1'
#
loop_
_entity.id
_entity.type
_entity.pdbx_description
1 polymer ?
#
loop_
_entity_poly.entity_id
_entity_poly.type
_entity_poly.pdbx_seq_one_letter_code
_entity_poly.pdbx_strand_id
1 'polypeptide(L)'
;MKGFTREETRFSLCGLNCALCSMHLGGYCPGCGGGVGNQSCAIAKCSLEHGGIQFCWECPEYPCSRYEGFDDGDSFVPHRNRQQDIALAREVELDAYLAQLEEKRAILDELLAGYNDGRRKTLFNMATYL
;
A
#
# COMPACT_ATOMS: atom_id res chain seq x y z
N MET A 1 4.19 -9.82 -11.83
CA MET A 1 4.79 -11.07 -11.32
C MET A 1 3.81 -12.22 -11.55
N LYS A 2 4.24 -13.26 -12.22
CA LYS A 2 3.37 -14.36 -12.62
C LYS A 2 2.90 -15.17 -11.41
N GLY A 3 1.60 -15.48 -11.36
CA GLY A 3 1.01 -16.30 -10.31
C GLY A 3 0.71 -15.57 -9.00
N PHE A 4 1.03 -14.29 -8.91
CA PHE A 4 0.74 -13.48 -7.73
C PHE A 4 -0.53 -12.66 -7.96
N THR A 5 -1.59 -13.00 -7.23
CA THR A 5 -2.87 -12.29 -7.27
C THR A 5 -3.41 -12.10 -5.86
N ARG A 6 -4.09 -10.97 -5.63
CA ARG A 6 -4.76 -10.63 -4.38
C ARG A 6 -6.10 -9.98 -4.69
N GLU A 7 -7.04 -10.09 -3.76
CA GLU A 7 -8.37 -9.48 -3.92
C GLU A 7 -8.33 -7.97 -3.63
N GLU A 8 -7.63 -7.56 -2.56
CA GLU A 8 -7.58 -6.16 -2.17
C GLU A 8 -6.29 -5.51 -2.68
N THR A 9 -6.42 -4.54 -3.59
CA THR A 9 -5.28 -3.85 -4.19
C THR A 9 -5.05 -2.44 -3.68
N ARG A 10 -5.97 -1.90 -2.85
CA ARG A 10 -5.85 -0.56 -2.26
C ARG A 10 -4.87 -0.50 -1.10
N PHE A 11 -4.66 -1.62 -0.44
CA PHE A 11 -3.69 -1.77 0.65
C PHE A 11 -2.82 -2.98 0.33
N SER A 12 -1.50 -2.79 0.29
CA SER A 12 -0.61 -3.85 -0.18
C SER A 12 -0.43 -4.97 0.84
N LEU A 13 0.08 -6.10 0.33
CA LEU A 13 0.46 -7.26 1.14
C LEU A 13 1.34 -6.86 2.34
N CYS A 14 2.24 -5.93 2.15
CA CYS A 14 3.22 -5.49 3.16
C CYS A 14 2.87 -4.17 3.84
N GLY A 15 1.67 -3.63 3.61
CA GLY A 15 1.19 -2.45 4.34
C GLY A 15 1.40 -1.10 3.67
N LEU A 16 1.59 -1.06 2.35
CA LEU A 16 1.65 0.21 1.62
C LEU A 16 0.25 0.65 1.17
N ASN A 17 0.01 1.95 1.20
CA ASN A 17 -1.28 2.53 0.85
C ASN A 17 -1.38 2.76 -0.67
N CYS A 18 -1.58 1.70 -1.43
CA CYS A 18 -1.68 1.75 -2.89
C CYS A 18 -2.84 2.63 -3.37
N ALA A 19 -3.91 2.77 -2.58
CA ALA A 19 -5.02 3.67 -2.87
C ALA A 19 -4.59 5.14 -2.99
N LEU A 20 -3.43 5.49 -2.43
CA LEU A 20 -2.87 6.85 -2.45
C LEU A 20 -1.57 6.91 -3.26
N CYS A 21 -1.25 5.88 -4.03
CA CYS A 21 -0.04 5.80 -4.83
C CYS A 21 -0.26 6.40 -6.21
N SER A 22 0.61 7.34 -6.61
CA SER A 22 0.50 8.00 -7.92
C SER A 22 0.60 7.01 -9.09
N MET A 23 1.39 5.97 -8.97
CA MET A 23 1.53 4.96 -10.00
C MET A 23 0.26 4.12 -10.17
N HIS A 24 -0.39 3.76 -9.04
CA HIS A 24 -1.65 3.00 -9.08
C HIS A 24 -2.79 3.88 -9.58
N LEU A 25 -2.93 5.08 -9.06
CA LEU A 25 -4.01 6.00 -9.45
C LEU A 25 -3.87 6.50 -10.89
N GLY A 26 -2.64 6.57 -11.40
CA GLY A 26 -2.37 6.95 -12.77
C GLY A 26 -2.53 5.82 -13.80
N GLY A 27 -2.88 4.62 -13.36
CA GLY A 27 -3.07 3.48 -14.25
C GLY A 27 -1.80 2.76 -14.70
N TYR A 28 -0.64 3.10 -14.12
CA TYR A 28 0.64 2.49 -14.47
C TYR A 28 0.94 1.23 -13.67
N CYS A 29 0.27 1.05 -12.53
CA CYS A 29 0.44 -0.10 -11.66
C CYS A 29 -0.95 -0.61 -11.25
N PRO A 30 -1.20 -1.93 -11.36
CA PRO A 30 -2.52 -2.49 -11.03
C PRO A 30 -2.80 -2.56 -9.52
N GLY A 31 -1.86 -2.14 -8.70
CA GLY A 31 -1.90 -2.38 -7.26
C GLY A 31 -1.29 -3.73 -6.91
N CYS A 32 -0.91 -3.92 -5.66
CA CYS A 32 -0.25 -5.14 -5.20
C CYS A 32 -1.17 -6.35 -5.37
N GLY A 33 -0.81 -7.25 -6.26
CA GLY A 33 -1.60 -8.44 -6.59
C GLY A 33 -2.69 -8.20 -7.63
N GLY A 34 -2.72 -7.04 -8.29
CA GLY A 34 -3.73 -6.70 -9.28
C GLY A 34 -3.50 -7.29 -10.68
N GLY A 35 -2.41 -8.02 -10.88
CA GLY A 35 -2.15 -8.73 -12.13
C GLY A 35 -0.87 -8.32 -12.85
N VAL A 36 -0.92 -8.33 -14.17
CA VAL A 36 0.21 -7.97 -15.03
C VAL A 36 0.63 -6.53 -14.74
N GLY A 37 1.93 -6.32 -14.55
CA GLY A 37 2.50 -5.02 -14.21
C GLY A 37 3.06 -4.94 -12.79
N ASN A 38 2.74 -5.89 -11.92
CA ASN A 38 3.41 -6.00 -10.63
C ASN A 38 4.87 -6.43 -10.82
N GLN A 39 5.76 -5.70 -10.19
CA GLN A 39 7.19 -6.05 -10.19
C GLN A 39 7.46 -7.24 -9.27
N SER A 40 8.52 -7.97 -9.57
CA SER A 40 8.96 -9.08 -8.70
C SER A 40 9.37 -8.53 -7.32
N CYS A 41 8.84 -9.15 -6.27
CA CYS A 41 9.02 -8.71 -4.89
C CYS A 41 9.25 -9.93 -4.00
N ALA A 42 10.26 -9.84 -3.12
CA ALA A 42 10.57 -10.93 -2.18
C ALA A 42 9.42 -11.25 -1.24
N ILE A 43 8.67 -10.23 -0.83
CA ILE A 43 7.50 -10.40 0.04
C ILE A 43 6.36 -11.09 -0.71
N ALA A 44 6.14 -10.73 -1.97
CA ALA A 44 5.15 -11.40 -2.81
C ALA A 44 5.49 -12.89 -3.01
N LYS A 45 6.75 -13.18 -3.26
CA LYS A 45 7.21 -14.60 -3.36
C LYS A 45 6.98 -15.34 -2.06
N CYS A 46 7.30 -14.71 -0.93
CA CYS A 46 7.07 -15.26 0.39
C CYS A 46 5.59 -15.60 0.63
N SER A 47 4.69 -14.70 0.20
CA SER A 47 3.25 -14.94 0.35
C SER A 47 2.77 -16.17 -0.42
N LEU A 48 3.34 -16.42 -1.60
CA LEU A 48 3.00 -17.59 -2.40
C LEU A 48 3.51 -18.88 -1.72
N GLU A 49 4.66 -18.83 -1.08
CA GLU A 49 5.22 -19.96 -0.30
C GLU A 49 4.39 -20.26 0.95
N HIS A 50 3.62 -19.30 1.43
CA HIS A 50 2.73 -19.43 2.59
C HIS A 50 1.26 -19.62 2.22
N GLY A 51 0.99 -20.18 1.04
CA GLY A 51 -0.37 -20.52 0.62
C GLY A 51 -1.15 -19.37 -0.03
N GLY A 52 -0.48 -18.31 -0.44
CA GLY A 52 -1.16 -17.18 -1.11
C GLY A 52 -1.91 -16.26 -0.15
N ILE A 53 -1.33 -15.98 1.01
CA ILE A 53 -1.93 -15.05 1.98
C ILE A 53 -2.19 -13.69 1.37
N GLN A 54 -3.24 -13.00 1.82
CA GLN A 54 -3.62 -11.68 1.32
C GLN A 54 -2.82 -10.54 1.95
N PHE A 55 -2.41 -10.71 3.20
CA PHE A 55 -1.62 -9.72 3.96
C PHE A 55 -0.56 -10.42 4.80
N CYS A 56 0.59 -9.77 4.96
CA CYS A 56 1.70 -10.33 5.74
C CYS A 56 1.32 -10.66 7.19
N TRP A 57 0.39 -9.93 7.78
CA TRP A 57 -0.01 -10.20 9.18
C TRP A 57 -0.77 -11.51 9.35
N GLU A 58 -1.21 -12.15 8.26
CA GLU A 58 -1.81 -13.48 8.32
C GLU A 58 -0.76 -14.58 8.56
N CYS A 59 0.52 -14.25 8.36
CA CYS A 59 1.62 -15.17 8.61
C CYS A 59 1.99 -15.16 10.11
N PRO A 60 2.18 -16.34 10.73
CA PRO A 60 2.58 -16.41 12.15
C PRO A 60 3.96 -15.80 12.44
N GLU A 61 4.80 -15.65 11.42
CA GLU A 61 6.14 -15.07 11.56
C GLU A 61 6.17 -13.55 11.45
N TYR A 62 5.05 -12.90 11.18
CA TYR A 62 4.97 -11.44 11.06
C TYR A 62 5.14 -10.75 12.43
N PRO A 63 5.88 -9.63 12.54
CA PRO A 63 6.79 -9.08 11.54
C PRO A 63 8.08 -9.90 11.44
N CYS A 64 8.49 -10.22 10.23
CA CYS A 64 9.67 -11.07 9.99
C CYS A 64 10.89 -10.23 9.59
N SER A 65 12.04 -10.92 9.39
CA SER A 65 13.30 -10.27 9.02
C SER A 65 13.23 -9.48 7.71
N ARG A 66 12.25 -9.76 6.84
CA ARG A 66 12.05 -9.03 5.59
C ARG A 66 11.66 -7.57 5.80
N TYR A 67 11.19 -7.21 6.99
CA TYR A 67 10.85 -5.83 7.36
C TYR A 67 12.03 -5.04 7.89
N GLU A 68 13.18 -5.69 8.15
CA GLU A 68 14.38 -5.01 8.61
C GLU A 68 14.94 -4.10 7.51
N GLY A 69 15.13 -2.81 7.80
CA GLY A 69 15.62 -1.83 6.85
C GLY A 69 14.71 -1.52 5.68
N PHE A 70 13.55 -2.16 5.61
CA PHE A 70 12.64 -2.03 4.47
C PHE A 70 11.97 -0.65 4.40
N ASP A 71 11.82 0.01 5.55
CA ASP A 71 11.18 1.33 5.66
C ASP A 71 12.19 2.48 5.65
N ASP A 72 13.47 2.20 5.38
CA ASP A 72 14.52 3.22 5.33
C ASP A 72 14.44 4.11 4.09
N GLY A 73 13.67 3.71 3.08
CA GLY A 73 13.48 4.48 1.86
C GLY A 73 12.04 4.41 1.38
N ASP A 74 11.63 5.40 0.60
CA ASP A 74 10.31 5.46 0.01
C ASP A 74 10.34 5.02 -1.46
N SER A 75 9.21 4.52 -1.94
CA SER A 75 8.95 4.33 -3.37
C SER A 75 8.00 5.44 -3.86
N PHE A 76 6.95 5.10 -4.60
CA PHE A 76 5.93 6.06 -5.02
C PHE A 76 4.91 6.38 -3.91
N VAL A 77 5.01 5.67 -2.77
CA VAL A 77 4.26 5.96 -1.55
C VAL A 77 5.21 5.94 -0.36
N PRO A 78 4.90 6.71 0.71
CA PRO A 78 5.69 6.67 1.93
C PRO A 78 5.67 5.29 2.58
N HIS A 79 6.83 4.84 3.07
CA HIS A 79 7.00 3.56 3.74
C HIS A 79 7.00 3.68 5.26
N ARG A 80 7.28 4.88 5.79
CA ARG A 80 7.56 5.13 7.21
C ARG A 80 6.52 4.56 8.17
N ASN A 81 5.25 4.63 7.80
CA ASN A 81 4.15 4.22 8.67
C ASN A 81 3.60 2.84 8.33
N ARG A 82 4.29 2.05 7.52
CA ARG A 82 3.78 0.77 7.04
C ARG A 82 3.31 -0.15 8.15
N GLN A 83 4.15 -0.38 9.17
CA GLN A 83 3.78 -1.28 10.26
C GLN A 83 2.71 -0.67 11.16
N GLN A 84 2.71 0.65 11.34
CA GLN A 84 1.65 1.35 12.06
C GLN A 84 0.31 1.24 11.34
N ASP A 85 0.33 1.34 10.01
CA ASP A 85 -0.87 1.22 9.19
C ASP A 85 -1.43 -0.20 9.23
N ILE A 86 -0.57 -1.21 9.24
CA ILE A 86 -1.00 -2.60 9.44
C ILE A 86 -1.63 -2.76 10.83
N ALA A 87 -1.01 -2.24 11.87
CA ALA A 87 -1.54 -2.33 13.23
C ALA A 87 -2.91 -1.66 13.34
N LEU A 88 -3.07 -0.49 12.73
CA LEU A 88 -4.35 0.21 12.68
C LEU A 88 -5.42 -0.59 11.92
N ALA A 89 -5.07 -1.14 10.76
CA ALA A 89 -6.00 -1.93 9.95
C ALA A 89 -6.49 -3.17 10.72
N ARG A 90 -5.63 -3.77 11.53
CA ARG A 90 -6.00 -4.91 12.38
C ARG A 90 -6.87 -4.50 13.57
N GLU A 91 -6.61 -3.33 14.14
CA GLU A 91 -7.36 -2.81 15.29
C GLU A 91 -8.78 -2.40 14.92
N VAL A 92 -8.93 -1.63 13.85
CA VAL A 92 -10.25 -1.11 13.42
C VAL A 92 -10.96 -2.02 12.43
N GLU A 93 -10.36 -3.13 12.07
CA GLU A 93 -10.74 -4.04 10.99
C GLU A 93 -10.49 -3.44 9.60
N LEU A 94 -10.21 -4.32 8.64
CA LEU A 94 -9.80 -3.93 7.30
C LEU A 94 -10.80 -3.01 6.60
N ASP A 95 -12.10 -3.34 6.66
CA ASP A 95 -13.11 -2.54 5.97
C ASP A 95 -13.17 -1.10 6.50
N ALA A 96 -13.02 -0.91 7.80
CA ALA A 96 -12.97 0.43 8.40
C ALA A 96 -11.69 1.17 7.99
N TYR A 97 -10.57 0.46 7.93
CA TYR A 97 -9.31 1.06 7.45
C TYR A 97 -9.42 1.49 5.99
N LEU A 98 -10.00 0.65 5.13
CA LEU A 98 -10.21 0.98 3.72
C LEU A 98 -11.14 2.18 3.55
N ALA A 99 -12.15 2.33 4.41
CA ALA A 99 -13.00 3.51 4.41
C ALA A 99 -12.20 4.79 4.73
N GLN A 100 -11.25 4.71 5.67
CA GLN A 100 -10.34 5.82 5.95
C GLN A 100 -9.45 6.15 4.74
N LEU A 101 -8.97 5.14 4.00
CA LEU A 101 -8.21 5.37 2.77
C LEU A 101 -9.05 6.10 1.72
N GLU A 102 -10.32 5.75 1.57
CA GLU A 102 -11.23 6.42 0.63
C GLU A 102 -11.46 7.89 1.02
N GLU A 103 -11.56 8.20 2.31
CA GLU A 103 -11.63 9.58 2.80
C GLU A 103 -10.36 10.37 2.46
N LYS A 104 -9.20 9.76 2.67
CA LYS A 104 -7.91 10.36 2.31
C LYS A 104 -7.81 10.58 0.80
N ARG A 105 -8.32 9.64 0.01
CA ARG A 105 -8.36 9.77 -1.45
C ARG A 105 -9.21 10.97 -1.88
N ALA A 106 -10.35 11.17 -1.26
CA ALA A 106 -11.20 12.34 -1.54
C ALA A 106 -10.48 13.65 -1.23
N ILE A 107 -9.75 13.69 -0.10
CA ILE A 107 -8.93 14.86 0.27
C ILE A 107 -7.81 15.06 -0.77
N LEU A 108 -7.14 14.00 -1.20
CA LEU A 108 -6.11 14.07 -2.22
C LEU A 108 -6.67 14.65 -3.53
N ASP A 109 -7.83 14.20 -3.97
CA ASP A 109 -8.47 14.69 -5.20
C ASP A 109 -8.76 16.19 -5.10
N GLU A 110 -9.21 16.68 -3.95
CA GLU A 110 -9.41 18.13 -3.70
C GLU A 110 -8.08 18.91 -3.77
N LEU A 111 -7.02 18.36 -3.15
CA LEU A 111 -5.71 19.00 -3.16
C LEU A 111 -5.14 19.09 -4.58
N LEU A 112 -5.27 18.03 -5.37
CA LEU A 112 -4.78 18.02 -6.74
C LEU A 112 -5.58 18.98 -7.63
N ALA A 113 -6.88 19.11 -7.42
CA ALA A 113 -7.76 19.98 -8.21
C ALA A 113 -7.59 21.46 -7.89
N GLY A 114 -7.41 21.81 -6.60
CA GLY A 114 -7.46 23.21 -6.14
C GLY A 114 -6.13 23.79 -5.67
N TYR A 115 -5.17 22.97 -5.31
CA TYR A 115 -3.93 23.42 -4.66
C TYR A 115 -2.66 22.90 -5.31
N ASN A 116 -2.76 22.28 -6.48
CA ASN A 116 -1.61 21.72 -7.18
C ASN A 116 -0.82 22.84 -7.87
N ASP A 117 0.33 23.20 -7.30
CA ASP A 117 1.24 24.23 -7.82
C ASP A 117 2.48 23.63 -8.50
N GLY A 118 2.42 22.34 -8.88
CA GLY A 118 3.55 21.60 -9.44
C GLY A 118 4.25 20.67 -8.46
N ARG A 119 3.91 20.72 -7.17
CA ARG A 119 4.48 19.85 -6.13
C ARG A 119 3.57 18.66 -5.85
N ARG A 120 3.20 17.97 -6.90
CA ARG A 120 2.23 16.88 -6.86
C ARG A 120 2.61 15.78 -5.86
N LYS A 121 3.89 15.37 -5.85
CA LYS A 121 4.37 14.35 -4.91
C LYS A 121 4.15 14.76 -3.46
N THR A 122 4.34 16.02 -3.13
CA THR A 122 4.10 16.54 -1.78
C THR A 122 2.64 16.37 -1.38
N LEU A 123 1.70 16.66 -2.29
CA LEU A 123 0.28 16.50 -2.02
C LEU A 123 -0.11 15.05 -1.76
N PHE A 124 0.45 14.10 -2.55
CA PHE A 124 0.25 12.68 -2.33
C PHE A 124 0.76 12.24 -0.95
N ASN A 125 1.97 12.70 -0.57
CA ASN A 125 2.54 12.36 0.71
C ASN A 125 1.75 12.95 1.88
N MET A 126 1.29 14.20 1.76
CA MET A 126 0.46 14.84 2.77
C MET A 126 -0.84 14.07 3.00
N ALA A 127 -1.53 13.68 1.93
CA ALA A 127 -2.76 12.91 2.04
C ALA A 127 -2.51 11.57 2.74
N THR A 128 -1.40 10.92 2.42
CA THR A 128 -1.05 9.62 3.01
C THR A 128 -0.86 9.71 4.53
N TYR A 129 -0.31 10.82 5.02
CA TYR A 129 -0.04 10.99 6.46
C TYR A 129 -1.19 11.61 7.25
N LEU A 130 -2.30 11.93 6.63
CA LEU A 130 -3.48 12.46 7.34
C LEU A 130 -4.17 11.42 8.28
#